data_6ca13f95949dd04eaa7aac2596a8cc90
#
_entry.id   6ca13f95949dd04eaa7aac2596a8cc90
#
_cell.length_a   1.000
_cell.length_b   1.000
_cell.length_c   1.000
_cell.angle_alpha   90.00
_cell.angle_beta   90.00
_cell.angle_gamma   90.00
#
_symmetry.space_group_name_H-M   'P 1'
#
loop_
_entity.id
_entity.type
_entity.pdbx_description
1 polymer ?
#
loop_
_entity_poly.entity_id
_entity_poly.type
_entity_poly.pdbx_seq_one_letter_code
_entity_poly.pdbx_strand_id
1 'polypeptide(L)'
;MPVRMLAITLITCLLGSWSFAQSSDIDSTYKVSRTEHGHPDFQGVWSTRFHTMLERPEGLPLVMSPEQAAGFAQSVAGSLEGNSDPDIDRLGPPVLTVVNGEYRSSVIVDPENGVLPYNELGAQRSAHAYFEGVGYDGPEQRPGVERCTEAWGSPPMRGFMYQLFHGFIQTADTIAIVSEEVGQRRVIHMHGQSRPDAIRSFDGYSVGHWEGDTLVVETTHYSDSNPERASTGRPMLISSEARVTERFTRTSETELNYQYSVDDPTYYTKPWRGEFSFIREDSDQLYEYACHEGNYSMVGALRGQRAIEAQTDQEKKD
;
A
#
# COMPACT_ATOMS: atom_id res chain seq x y z
N MET A 1 45.69 55.23 22.73
CA MET A 1 45.70 53.89 22.15
C MET A 1 44.51 53.14 22.71
N PRO A 2 43.43 52.89 21.93
CA PRO A 2 42.29 52.11 22.41
C PRO A 2 42.46 50.62 22.02
N VAL A 3 42.24 49.74 22.99
CA VAL A 3 42.24 48.30 22.90
C VAL A 3 40.92 47.87 22.21
N ARG A 4 41.02 47.19 21.06
CA ARG A 4 39.86 46.58 20.37
C ARG A 4 39.57 45.20 21.03
N MET A 5 38.45 45.12 21.69
CA MET A 5 37.87 43.84 22.13
C MET A 5 37.28 43.12 20.92
N LEU A 6 37.80 41.91 20.63
CA LEU A 6 37.21 40.99 19.64
C LEU A 6 36.06 40.23 20.32
N ALA A 7 34.87 40.42 19.89
CA ALA A 7 33.72 39.63 20.27
C ALA A 7 33.74 38.32 19.47
N ILE A 8 33.95 37.19 20.13
CA ILE A 8 33.80 35.85 19.58
C ILE A 8 32.32 35.47 19.67
N THR A 9 31.61 35.46 18.55
CA THR A 9 30.24 34.96 18.47
C THR A 9 30.27 33.45 18.41
N LEU A 10 29.88 32.79 19.51
CA LEU A 10 29.63 31.35 19.53
C LEU A 10 28.36 31.05 18.72
N ILE A 11 28.49 30.42 17.56
CA ILE A 11 27.37 29.82 16.82
C ILE A 11 27.08 28.47 17.47
N THR A 12 26.04 28.41 18.28
CA THR A 12 25.46 27.17 18.77
C THR A 12 24.67 26.52 17.65
N CYS A 13 25.24 25.50 17.02
CA CYS A 13 24.53 24.57 16.16
C CYS A 13 23.49 23.82 17.01
N LEU A 14 22.23 24.17 16.90
CA LEU A 14 21.10 23.36 17.37
C LEU A 14 21.02 22.12 16.48
N LEU A 15 21.65 21.03 16.92
CA LEU A 15 21.37 19.69 16.39
C LEU A 15 19.94 19.35 16.79
N GLY A 16 19.02 19.52 15.87
CA GLY A 16 17.65 19.05 16.02
C GLY A 16 17.67 17.55 16.24
N SER A 17 17.38 17.12 17.47
CA SER A 17 17.17 15.70 17.80
C SER A 17 15.93 15.23 17.08
N TRP A 18 16.10 14.46 16.02
CA TRP A 18 15.04 13.78 15.32
C TRP A 18 14.47 12.72 16.28
N SER A 19 13.30 12.97 16.83
CA SER A 19 12.58 11.96 17.61
C SER A 19 12.04 10.93 16.64
N PHE A 20 12.72 9.79 16.50
CA PHE A 20 12.14 8.61 15.90
C PHE A 20 10.95 8.16 16.73
N ALA A 21 9.84 7.86 16.06
CA ALA A 21 8.68 7.27 16.71
C ALA A 21 9.14 6.05 17.53
N GLN A 22 8.76 6.03 18.79
CA GLN A 22 9.07 4.94 19.70
C GLN A 22 8.55 3.63 19.13
N SER A 23 9.40 2.58 19.12
CA SER A 23 8.91 1.21 18.97
C SER A 23 7.82 0.99 20.02
N SER A 24 6.61 0.68 19.58
CA SER A 24 5.57 0.27 20.51
C SER A 24 6.01 -1.07 21.10
N ASP A 25 6.40 -1.07 22.38
CA ASP A 25 6.51 -2.33 23.13
C ASP A 25 5.16 -3.04 23.00
N ILE A 26 5.18 -4.32 22.63
CA ILE A 26 3.96 -5.13 22.60
C ILE A 26 3.40 -5.11 24.00
N ASP A 27 2.32 -4.37 24.21
CA ASP A 27 1.64 -4.33 25.51
C ASP A 27 0.94 -5.67 25.71
N SER A 28 1.62 -6.58 26.39
CA SER A 28 1.08 -7.91 26.73
C SER A 28 -0.19 -7.83 27.59
N THR A 29 -0.57 -6.64 28.04
CA THR A 29 -1.78 -6.39 28.83
C THR A 29 -2.92 -5.82 27.99
N TYR A 30 -2.68 -5.47 26.72
CA TYR A 30 -3.70 -4.91 25.85
C TYR A 30 -4.90 -5.86 25.71
N LYS A 31 -6.08 -5.30 25.97
CA LYS A 31 -7.36 -5.99 25.74
C LYS A 31 -8.11 -5.25 24.66
N VAL A 32 -8.35 -5.92 23.56
CA VAL A 32 -9.10 -5.35 22.44
C VAL A 32 -10.50 -4.91 22.90
N SER A 33 -10.87 -3.66 22.58
CA SER A 33 -12.24 -3.17 22.73
C SER A 33 -13.18 -3.99 21.84
N ARG A 34 -14.46 -4.12 22.26
CA ARG A 34 -15.43 -4.93 21.55
C ARG A 34 -16.64 -4.11 21.14
N THR A 35 -17.17 -4.41 19.98
CA THR A 35 -18.45 -3.89 19.52
C THR A 35 -19.60 -4.41 20.40
N GLU A 36 -20.81 -3.84 20.26
CA GLU A 36 -22.03 -4.34 20.89
C GLU A 36 -22.35 -5.81 20.55
N HIS A 37 -21.78 -6.34 19.46
CA HIS A 37 -21.93 -7.73 19.02
C HIS A 37 -20.87 -8.68 19.63
N GLY A 38 -19.99 -8.17 20.51
CA GLY A 38 -18.95 -8.94 21.20
C GLY A 38 -17.70 -9.25 20.38
N HIS A 39 -17.60 -8.79 19.15
CA HIS A 39 -16.43 -8.92 18.29
C HIS A 39 -15.42 -7.79 18.50
N PRO A 40 -14.11 -8.02 18.22
CA PRO A 40 -13.13 -6.94 18.26
C PRO A 40 -13.58 -5.72 17.46
N ASP A 41 -13.40 -4.54 18.05
CA ASP A 41 -13.81 -3.28 17.44
C ASP A 41 -12.69 -2.72 16.57
N PHE A 42 -12.89 -2.76 15.27
CA PHE A 42 -12.01 -2.17 14.25
C PHE A 42 -12.52 -0.83 13.72
N GLN A 43 -13.68 -0.37 14.20
CA GLN A 43 -14.29 0.87 13.74
C GLN A 43 -13.34 2.05 13.91
N GLY A 44 -13.41 3.00 13.00
CA GLY A 44 -12.59 4.20 12.98
C GLY A 44 -11.82 4.35 11.67
N VAL A 45 -10.92 5.30 11.64
CA VAL A 45 -10.07 5.62 10.50
C VAL A 45 -8.66 5.07 10.75
N TRP A 46 -8.12 4.41 9.76
CA TRP A 46 -6.81 3.79 9.80
C TRP A 46 -5.98 4.20 8.60
N SER A 47 -4.70 4.44 8.80
CA SER A 47 -3.75 4.80 7.75
C SER A 47 -2.83 3.63 7.40
N THR A 48 -2.53 3.49 6.10
CA THR A 48 -1.51 2.57 5.58
C THR A 48 -0.33 3.34 4.94
N ARG A 49 -0.02 4.51 5.50
CA ARG A 49 1.11 5.30 5.04
C ARG A 49 2.43 4.68 5.49
N PHE A 50 3.24 4.21 4.54
CA PHE A 50 4.62 3.80 4.80
C PHE A 50 5.47 3.77 3.51
N HIS A 51 6.79 3.77 3.69
CA HIS A 51 7.79 3.73 2.62
C HIS A 51 8.47 2.35 2.50
N THR A 52 8.07 1.38 3.32
CA THR A 52 8.58 0.01 3.22
C THR A 52 8.21 -0.57 1.86
N MET A 53 9.21 -1.15 1.18
CA MET A 53 9.02 -1.72 -0.15
C MET A 53 8.19 -2.99 -0.10
N LEU A 54 7.51 -3.33 -1.21
CA LEU A 54 6.85 -4.62 -1.34
C LEU A 54 7.87 -5.75 -1.27
N GLU A 55 8.85 -5.75 -2.17
CA GLU A 55 9.94 -6.71 -2.23
C GLU A 55 11.12 -6.24 -1.36
N ARG A 56 11.87 -7.19 -0.83
CA ARG A 56 13.01 -6.90 0.06
C ARG A 56 14.19 -6.35 -0.72
N PRO A 57 14.71 -5.18 -0.33
CA PRO A 57 15.97 -4.68 -0.87
C PRO A 57 17.13 -5.65 -0.59
N GLU A 58 17.98 -5.85 -1.58
CA GLU A 58 19.12 -6.75 -1.47
C GLU A 58 20.03 -6.39 -0.27
N GLY A 59 20.43 -7.42 0.47
CA GLY A 59 21.33 -7.26 1.63
C GLY A 59 20.63 -6.87 2.94
N LEU A 60 19.33 -6.59 2.95
CA LEU A 60 18.59 -6.29 4.18
C LEU A 60 17.93 -7.55 4.77
N PRO A 61 17.94 -7.74 6.11
CA PRO A 61 17.13 -8.74 6.77
C PRO A 61 15.65 -8.31 6.76
N LEU A 62 14.71 -9.23 6.96
CA LEU A 62 13.28 -8.90 7.09
C LEU A 62 13.03 -7.94 8.25
N VAL A 63 13.57 -8.28 9.42
CA VAL A 63 13.52 -7.46 10.62
C VAL A 63 14.80 -6.67 10.72
N MET A 64 14.70 -5.36 10.75
CA MET A 64 15.83 -4.44 10.82
C MET A 64 16.09 -4.01 12.27
N SER A 65 17.37 -3.84 12.63
CA SER A 65 17.73 -3.10 13.86
C SER A 65 17.30 -1.63 13.72
N PRO A 66 17.16 -0.88 14.83
CA PRO A 66 16.87 0.56 14.76
C PRO A 66 17.88 1.33 13.89
N GLU A 67 19.16 0.97 13.92
CA GLU A 67 20.22 1.60 13.12
C GLU A 67 20.05 1.29 11.63
N GLN A 68 19.71 0.05 11.28
CA GLN A 68 19.41 -0.35 9.90
C GLN A 68 18.16 0.35 9.38
N ALA A 69 17.11 0.44 10.19
CA ALA A 69 15.88 1.15 9.86
C ALA A 69 16.14 2.64 9.61
N ALA A 70 16.95 3.28 10.46
CA ALA A 70 17.34 4.68 10.28
C ALA A 70 18.13 4.90 8.97
N GLY A 71 19.10 4.03 8.69
CA GLY A 71 19.88 4.07 7.45
C GLY A 71 19.00 3.85 6.21
N PHE A 72 18.06 2.91 6.28
CA PHE A 72 17.11 2.66 5.19
C PHE A 72 16.17 3.86 4.97
N ALA A 73 15.59 4.43 6.03
CA ALA A 73 14.77 5.63 5.94
C ALA A 73 15.55 6.83 5.33
N GLN A 74 16.82 7.00 5.71
CA GLN A 74 17.69 8.03 5.12
C GLN A 74 17.94 7.79 3.62
N SER A 75 18.15 6.54 3.20
CA SER A 75 18.31 6.18 1.78
C SER A 75 17.02 6.49 0.98
N VAL A 76 15.86 6.19 1.54
CA VAL A 76 14.57 6.54 0.93
C VAL A 76 14.42 8.04 0.82
N ALA A 77 14.70 8.80 1.88
CA ALA A 77 14.68 10.27 1.84
C ALA A 77 15.58 10.81 0.72
N GLY A 78 16.82 10.32 0.63
CA GLY A 78 17.77 10.73 -0.42
C GLY A 78 17.28 10.42 -1.84
N SER A 79 16.52 9.33 -2.02
CA SER A 79 15.94 9.00 -3.34
C SER A 79 14.77 9.91 -3.74
N LEU A 80 14.15 10.58 -2.78
CA LEU A 80 13.06 11.53 -3.01
C LEU A 80 13.56 12.96 -3.16
N GLU A 81 14.81 13.25 -2.76
CA GLU A 81 15.42 14.56 -2.90
C GLU A 81 15.49 15.00 -4.39
N GLY A 82 15.07 16.23 -4.65
CA GLY A 82 15.07 16.78 -6.01
C GLY A 82 13.90 16.31 -6.88
N ASN A 83 12.95 15.57 -6.32
CA ASN A 83 11.69 15.32 -7.00
C ASN A 83 10.94 16.65 -7.14
N SER A 84 10.44 16.93 -8.34
CA SER A 84 9.71 18.18 -8.63
C SER A 84 8.23 18.13 -8.22
N ASP A 85 7.77 17.01 -7.67
CA ASP A 85 6.39 16.85 -7.20
C ASP A 85 6.22 17.53 -5.82
N PRO A 86 5.49 18.64 -5.72
CA PRO A 86 5.31 19.35 -4.45
C PRO A 86 4.55 18.53 -3.41
N ASP A 87 3.83 17.48 -3.80
CA ASP A 87 3.14 16.59 -2.86
C ASP A 87 4.13 15.69 -2.13
N ILE A 88 5.24 15.32 -2.77
CA ILE A 88 6.31 14.55 -2.12
C ILE A 88 7.00 15.37 -1.03
N ASP A 89 7.26 16.67 -1.26
CA ASP A 89 7.87 17.56 -0.27
C ASP A 89 7.00 17.70 1.01
N ARG A 90 5.70 17.48 0.91
CA ARG A 90 4.74 17.57 2.03
C ARG A 90 4.64 16.29 2.86
N LEU A 91 5.18 15.18 2.38
CA LEU A 91 5.05 13.88 3.07
C LEU A 91 5.80 13.84 4.41
N GLY A 92 6.75 14.74 4.62
CA GLY A 92 7.64 14.70 5.78
C GLY A 92 8.61 13.52 5.73
N PRO A 93 9.22 13.14 6.86
CA PRO A 93 10.22 12.08 6.89
C PRO A 93 9.62 10.72 6.49
N PRO A 94 10.43 9.83 5.86
CA PRO A 94 10.00 8.48 5.55
C PRO A 94 9.56 7.71 6.80
N VAL A 95 8.42 7.03 6.68
CA VAL A 95 7.86 6.15 7.71
C VAL A 95 8.03 4.71 7.24
N LEU A 96 8.55 3.84 8.09
CA LEU A 96 8.64 2.41 7.82
C LEU A 96 7.53 1.68 8.57
N THR A 97 7.02 0.60 7.98
CA THR A 97 6.06 -0.23 8.70
C THR A 97 6.73 -0.94 9.88
N VAL A 98 6.03 -0.94 11.00
CA VAL A 98 6.42 -1.64 12.22
C VAL A 98 5.35 -2.70 12.48
N VAL A 99 5.77 -3.92 12.72
CA VAL A 99 4.88 -5.03 13.03
C VAL A 99 5.33 -5.65 14.34
N ASN A 100 4.49 -5.64 15.35
CA ASN A 100 4.82 -6.12 16.68
C ASN A 100 6.11 -5.49 17.26
N GLY A 101 6.29 -4.18 17.09
CA GLY A 101 7.47 -3.46 17.55
C GLY A 101 8.74 -3.62 16.70
N GLU A 102 8.69 -4.37 15.61
CA GLU A 102 9.84 -4.64 14.74
C GLU A 102 9.72 -3.91 13.39
N TYR A 103 10.79 -3.21 12.98
CA TYR A 103 10.85 -2.57 11.66
C TYR A 103 10.96 -3.61 10.54
N ARG A 104 10.13 -3.49 9.52
CA ARG A 104 10.16 -4.33 8.31
C ARG A 104 10.90 -3.65 7.16
N SER A 105 11.82 -4.37 6.52
CA SER A 105 12.49 -3.93 5.29
C SER A 105 11.68 -4.19 4.04
N SER A 106 10.72 -5.11 4.11
CA SER A 106 9.79 -5.45 3.04
C SER A 106 8.42 -5.87 3.60
N VAL A 107 7.39 -5.71 2.79
CA VAL A 107 6.05 -6.23 3.09
C VAL A 107 6.03 -7.76 2.94
N ILE A 108 6.72 -8.32 1.93
CA ILE A 108 6.79 -9.77 1.72
C ILE A 108 7.60 -10.44 2.82
N VAL A 109 6.97 -11.40 3.50
CA VAL A 109 7.57 -12.21 4.57
C VAL A 109 7.80 -13.66 4.16
N ASP A 110 7.07 -14.15 3.17
CA ASP A 110 7.24 -15.47 2.57
C ASP A 110 7.02 -15.36 1.05
N PRO A 111 7.97 -15.76 0.23
CA PRO A 111 9.19 -16.53 0.54
C PRO A 111 10.25 -15.74 1.33
N GLU A 112 11.14 -16.48 2.01
CA GLU A 112 12.16 -15.91 2.91
C GLU A 112 13.08 -14.87 2.25
N ASN A 113 13.33 -15.01 0.94
CA ASN A 113 14.11 -14.02 0.17
C ASN A 113 13.36 -12.69 -0.02
N GLY A 114 12.07 -12.62 0.32
CA GLY A 114 11.26 -11.40 0.21
C GLY A 114 10.96 -10.95 -1.22
N VAL A 115 11.03 -11.84 -2.21
CA VAL A 115 10.79 -11.56 -3.64
C VAL A 115 9.58 -12.35 -4.11
N LEU A 116 8.72 -11.73 -4.93
CA LEU A 116 7.53 -12.37 -5.50
C LEU A 116 7.92 -13.61 -6.33
N PRO A 117 7.34 -14.77 -6.02
CA PRO A 117 7.69 -16.04 -6.69
C PRO A 117 6.98 -16.18 -8.04
N TYR A 118 7.15 -15.21 -8.95
CA TYR A 118 6.52 -15.26 -10.27
C TYR A 118 6.90 -16.52 -11.05
N ASN A 119 5.94 -17.09 -11.76
CA ASN A 119 6.20 -18.02 -12.84
C ASN A 119 6.60 -17.23 -14.11
N GLU A 120 6.82 -17.92 -15.24
CA GLU A 120 7.25 -17.29 -16.49
C GLU A 120 6.24 -16.24 -16.98
N LEU A 121 4.94 -16.55 -16.94
CA LEU A 121 3.88 -15.62 -17.34
C LEU A 121 3.81 -14.39 -16.41
N GLY A 122 3.89 -14.62 -15.10
CA GLY A 122 3.90 -13.55 -14.10
C GLY A 122 5.12 -12.64 -14.27
N ALA A 123 6.31 -13.22 -14.48
CA ALA A 123 7.54 -12.47 -14.71
C ALA A 123 7.47 -11.61 -15.97
N GLN A 124 6.92 -12.17 -17.06
CA GLN A 124 6.73 -11.43 -18.32
C GLN A 124 5.73 -10.28 -18.14
N ARG A 125 4.59 -10.54 -17.51
CA ARG A 125 3.53 -9.53 -17.34
C ARG A 125 3.92 -8.40 -16.39
N SER A 126 4.75 -8.69 -15.38
CA SER A 126 5.24 -7.71 -14.40
C SER A 126 6.60 -7.09 -14.74
N ALA A 127 7.08 -7.22 -15.99
CA ALA A 127 8.42 -6.78 -16.38
C ALA A 127 8.60 -5.26 -16.52
N HIS A 128 7.62 -4.47 -16.08
CA HIS A 128 7.62 -3.00 -16.08
C HIS A 128 7.38 -2.48 -14.67
N ALA A 129 7.75 -1.24 -14.40
CA ALA A 129 7.33 -0.55 -13.17
C ALA A 129 5.82 -0.24 -13.25
N TYR A 130 5.09 -0.46 -12.14
CA TYR A 130 3.64 -0.30 -12.13
C TYR A 130 3.18 1.05 -12.71
N PHE A 131 3.80 2.15 -12.27
CA PHE A 131 3.42 3.50 -12.70
C PHE A 131 3.83 3.85 -14.14
N GLU A 132 4.70 3.07 -14.75
CA GLU A 132 5.05 3.25 -16.17
C GLU A 132 3.97 2.69 -17.10
N GLY A 133 3.23 1.67 -16.63
CA GLY A 133 2.27 0.94 -17.45
C GLY A 133 2.93 0.17 -18.57
N VAL A 134 2.14 -0.41 -19.46
CA VAL A 134 2.64 -1.23 -20.58
C VAL A 134 2.67 -0.47 -21.91
N GLY A 135 2.11 0.71 -22.00
CA GLY A 135 2.08 1.52 -23.21
C GLY A 135 1.00 2.60 -23.20
N TYR A 136 0.72 3.13 -24.41
CA TYR A 136 -0.20 4.25 -24.61
C TYR A 136 -1.17 4.01 -25.78
N ASP A 137 -1.36 2.77 -26.24
CA ASP A 137 -2.29 2.49 -27.34
C ASP A 137 -3.74 2.74 -26.93
N GLY A 138 -4.04 2.48 -25.66
CA GLY A 138 -5.34 2.74 -25.05
C GLY A 138 -5.24 2.89 -23.54
N PRO A 139 -6.33 3.31 -22.88
CA PRO A 139 -6.35 3.46 -21.42
C PRO A 139 -6.08 2.13 -20.70
N GLU A 140 -6.33 0.98 -21.31
CA GLU A 140 -6.10 -0.34 -20.73
C GLU A 140 -4.63 -0.66 -20.51
N GLN A 141 -3.72 0.06 -21.19
CA GLN A 141 -2.28 -0.08 -21.04
C GLN A 141 -1.73 0.84 -19.92
N ARG A 142 -2.58 1.69 -19.35
CA ARG A 142 -2.19 2.57 -18.24
C ARG A 142 -2.55 1.94 -16.89
N PRO A 143 -1.80 2.28 -15.82
CA PRO A 143 -2.08 1.80 -14.47
C PRO A 143 -3.51 2.03 -14.03
N GLY A 144 -4.04 1.14 -13.21
CA GLY A 144 -5.41 1.23 -12.68
C GLY A 144 -5.67 2.50 -11.89
N VAL A 145 -4.67 3.01 -11.18
CA VAL A 145 -4.76 4.28 -10.42
C VAL A 145 -4.92 5.49 -11.34
N GLU A 146 -4.24 5.54 -12.50
CA GLU A 146 -4.43 6.60 -13.50
C GLU A 146 -5.82 6.54 -14.15
N ARG A 147 -6.38 5.34 -14.22
CA ARG A 147 -7.71 5.07 -14.79
C ARG A 147 -8.84 5.27 -13.79
N CYS A 148 -8.55 5.56 -12.53
CA CYS A 148 -9.52 5.59 -11.43
C CYS A 148 -10.30 4.27 -11.27
N THR A 149 -9.68 3.13 -11.57
CA THR A 149 -10.30 1.80 -11.51
C THR A 149 -9.70 0.91 -10.43
N GLU A 150 -8.66 1.34 -9.78
CA GLU A 150 -7.99 0.63 -8.70
C GLU A 150 -7.77 1.55 -7.50
N ALA A 151 -7.94 1.00 -6.31
CA ALA A 151 -7.57 1.63 -5.07
C ALA A 151 -6.64 0.73 -4.25
N TRP A 152 -5.87 1.32 -3.37
CA TRP A 152 -4.95 0.62 -2.47
C TRP A 152 -5.67 -0.26 -1.45
N GLY A 153 -6.97 -0.05 -1.24
CA GLY A 153 -7.85 -0.88 -0.42
C GLY A 153 -8.35 -2.16 -1.08
N SER A 154 -8.07 -2.38 -2.38
CA SER A 154 -8.39 -3.66 -3.06
C SER A 154 -7.58 -4.81 -2.46
N PRO A 155 -8.20 -6.01 -2.29
CA PRO A 155 -7.48 -7.15 -1.70
C PRO A 155 -6.41 -7.75 -2.64
N PRO A 156 -5.22 -8.06 -2.12
CA PRO A 156 -4.75 -7.71 -0.77
C PRO A 156 -4.54 -6.20 -0.65
N MET A 157 -4.88 -5.64 0.52
CA MET A 157 -4.68 -4.21 0.77
C MET A 157 -3.19 -3.88 0.79
N ARG A 158 -2.87 -2.64 0.45
CA ARG A 158 -1.48 -2.19 0.29
C ARG A 158 -1.30 -0.84 0.96
N GLY A 159 -0.06 -0.55 1.34
CA GLY A 159 0.34 0.76 1.80
C GLY A 159 1.21 1.48 0.79
N PHE A 160 1.32 2.78 0.94
CA PHE A 160 2.14 3.63 0.10
C PHE A 160 2.69 4.83 0.88
N MET A 161 3.60 5.58 0.26
CA MET A 161 4.21 6.75 0.91
C MET A 161 3.23 7.89 1.19
N TYR A 162 2.13 7.98 0.42
CA TYR A 162 1.08 8.97 0.66
C TYR A 162 0.17 8.55 1.81
N GLN A 163 -0.58 9.51 2.35
CA GLN A 163 -1.61 9.23 3.34
C GLN A 163 -2.76 8.49 2.67
N LEU A 164 -2.96 7.24 3.07
CA LEU A 164 -4.04 6.38 2.59
C LEU A 164 -4.94 6.04 3.76
N PHE A 165 -6.15 6.57 3.75
CA PHE A 165 -7.11 6.36 4.83
C PHE A 165 -8.13 5.29 4.48
N HIS A 166 -8.44 4.45 5.47
CA HIS A 166 -9.43 3.39 5.39
C HIS A 166 -10.35 3.45 6.61
N GLY A 167 -11.64 3.63 6.37
CA GLY A 167 -12.66 3.56 7.41
C GLY A 167 -13.22 2.14 7.54
N PHE A 168 -13.26 1.60 8.75
CA PHE A 168 -13.91 0.33 9.05
C PHE A 168 -15.26 0.60 9.70
N ILE A 169 -16.31 -0.03 9.17
CA ILE A 169 -17.69 0.04 9.68
C ILE A 169 -18.13 -1.39 9.93
N GLN A 170 -18.56 -1.68 11.16
CA GLN A 170 -18.92 -3.03 11.56
C GLN A 170 -20.40 -3.12 11.97
N THR A 171 -21.05 -4.16 11.49
CA THR A 171 -22.36 -4.64 11.95
C THR A 171 -22.25 -6.09 12.39
N ALA A 172 -23.36 -6.72 12.81
CA ALA A 172 -23.37 -8.14 13.14
C ALA A 172 -22.98 -9.05 11.98
N ASP A 173 -23.39 -8.70 10.77
CA ASP A 173 -23.35 -9.58 9.58
C ASP A 173 -22.40 -9.09 8.49
N THR A 174 -21.85 -7.89 8.64
CA THR A 174 -21.10 -7.22 7.57
C THR A 174 -20.02 -6.32 8.15
N ILE A 175 -18.85 -6.34 7.52
CA ILE A 175 -17.82 -5.34 7.74
C ILE A 175 -17.61 -4.63 6.39
N ALA A 176 -17.73 -3.30 6.38
CA ALA A 176 -17.40 -2.48 5.24
C ALA A 176 -16.06 -1.79 5.45
N ILE A 177 -15.18 -1.87 4.46
CA ILE A 177 -13.94 -1.10 4.40
C ILE A 177 -14.14 -0.04 3.33
N VAL A 178 -14.08 1.22 3.74
CA VAL A 178 -14.18 2.37 2.86
C VAL A 178 -12.80 2.97 2.71
N SER A 179 -12.21 2.87 1.54
CA SER A 179 -10.93 3.53 1.23
C SER A 179 -11.21 4.89 0.63
N GLU A 180 -10.52 5.92 1.10
CA GLU A 180 -10.67 7.28 0.62
C GLU A 180 -10.36 7.36 -0.87
N GLU A 181 -9.21 6.81 -1.26
CA GLU A 181 -8.77 6.81 -2.64
C GLU A 181 -9.79 6.12 -3.55
N VAL A 182 -10.17 6.81 -4.63
CA VAL A 182 -11.16 6.38 -5.62
C VAL A 182 -12.56 6.14 -5.01
N GLY A 183 -12.74 6.44 -3.71
CA GLY A 183 -14.00 6.21 -3.00
C GLY A 183 -14.40 4.74 -2.97
N GLN A 184 -13.42 3.83 -2.93
CA GLN A 184 -13.66 2.39 -2.95
C GLN A 184 -14.42 1.92 -1.71
N ARG A 185 -15.36 1.02 -1.93
CA ARG A 185 -16.15 0.40 -0.86
C ARG A 185 -16.12 -1.12 -1.02
N ARG A 186 -15.45 -1.79 -0.10
CA ARG A 186 -15.38 -3.23 -0.02
C ARG A 186 -16.31 -3.74 1.07
N VAL A 187 -17.11 -4.73 0.76
CA VAL A 187 -18.03 -5.39 1.70
C VAL A 187 -17.53 -6.80 2.00
N ILE A 188 -17.35 -7.10 3.28
CA ILE A 188 -17.01 -8.42 3.80
C ILE A 188 -18.28 -9.03 4.40
N HIS A 189 -18.73 -10.15 3.85
CA HIS A 189 -19.92 -10.87 4.30
C HIS A 189 -19.55 -11.86 5.40
N MET A 190 -20.05 -11.66 6.62
CA MET A 190 -19.66 -12.48 7.78
C MET A 190 -20.33 -13.87 7.82
N HIS A 191 -21.40 -14.05 7.09
CA HIS A 191 -22.14 -15.32 7.01
C HIS A 191 -22.21 -15.83 5.57
N GLY A 192 -21.10 -15.93 4.93
CA GLY A 192 -20.84 -16.22 3.53
C GLY A 192 -22.01 -16.81 2.74
N GLN A 193 -22.56 -16.05 1.81
CA GLN A 193 -23.47 -16.58 0.78
C GLN A 193 -22.63 -17.02 -0.41
N SER A 194 -23.00 -18.15 -1.02
CA SER A 194 -22.38 -18.57 -2.25
C SER A 194 -22.65 -17.55 -3.36
N ARG A 195 -21.59 -17.05 -3.99
CA ARG A 195 -21.69 -16.19 -5.16
C ARG A 195 -21.59 -17.06 -6.42
N PRO A 196 -22.45 -16.89 -7.43
CA PRO A 196 -22.30 -17.59 -8.70
C PRO A 196 -20.95 -17.25 -9.37
N ASP A 197 -20.23 -18.27 -9.86
CA ASP A 197 -18.90 -18.12 -10.48
C ASP A 197 -18.85 -17.13 -11.64
N ALA A 198 -19.97 -16.94 -12.34
CA ALA A 198 -20.08 -15.98 -13.45
C ALA A 198 -20.08 -14.51 -12.99
N ILE A 199 -20.31 -14.24 -11.70
CA ILE A 199 -20.36 -12.87 -11.16
C ILE A 199 -18.98 -12.55 -10.57
N ARG A 200 -18.15 -11.88 -11.34
CA ARG A 200 -16.80 -11.46 -10.98
C ARG A 200 -16.70 -9.94 -10.89
N SER A 201 -15.80 -9.44 -10.07
CA SER A 201 -15.57 -8.02 -9.91
C SER A 201 -14.07 -7.75 -9.72
N PHE A 202 -13.67 -6.50 -9.86
CA PHE A 202 -12.29 -6.07 -9.68
C PHE A 202 -11.76 -6.41 -8.28
N ASP A 203 -12.56 -6.13 -7.24
CA ASP A 203 -12.21 -6.39 -5.84
C ASP A 203 -12.59 -7.80 -5.36
N GLY A 204 -13.11 -8.64 -6.26
CA GLY A 204 -13.55 -9.99 -5.90
C GLY A 204 -14.81 -10.00 -5.03
N TYR A 205 -14.98 -11.10 -4.30
CA TYR A 205 -16.04 -11.32 -3.32
C TYR A 205 -15.43 -11.79 -2.01
N SER A 206 -15.64 -11.01 -0.95
CA SER A 206 -15.02 -11.21 0.35
C SER A 206 -15.99 -11.84 1.34
N VAL A 207 -15.57 -12.94 1.95
CA VAL A 207 -16.28 -13.64 3.03
C VAL A 207 -15.39 -13.67 4.26
N GLY A 208 -15.93 -13.26 5.41
CA GLY A 208 -15.20 -13.16 6.65
C GLY A 208 -15.73 -14.09 7.74
N HIS A 209 -14.87 -14.42 8.68
CA HIS A 209 -15.22 -15.06 9.94
C HIS A 209 -14.23 -14.66 11.04
N TRP A 210 -14.62 -14.87 12.27
CA TRP A 210 -13.75 -14.58 13.42
C TRP A 210 -13.01 -15.83 13.90
N GLU A 211 -11.69 -15.71 14.10
CA GLU A 211 -10.86 -16.68 14.80
C GLU A 211 -10.31 -16.00 16.07
N GLY A 212 -11.03 -16.13 17.18
CA GLY A 212 -10.71 -15.39 18.42
C GLY A 212 -10.82 -13.87 18.17
N ASP A 213 -9.71 -13.15 18.31
CA ASP A 213 -9.64 -11.70 18.11
C ASP A 213 -9.15 -11.30 16.70
N THR A 214 -9.03 -12.28 15.80
CA THR A 214 -8.62 -12.06 14.42
C THR A 214 -9.80 -12.18 13.47
N LEU A 215 -10.03 -11.18 12.64
CA LEU A 215 -10.90 -11.27 11.47
C LEU A 215 -10.13 -11.97 10.35
N VAL A 216 -10.64 -13.08 9.86
CA VAL A 216 -10.11 -13.77 8.68
C VAL A 216 -11.05 -13.54 7.52
N VAL A 217 -10.49 -13.11 6.39
CA VAL A 217 -11.26 -12.80 5.17
C VAL A 217 -10.69 -13.58 4.01
N GLU A 218 -11.53 -14.33 3.33
CA GLU A 218 -11.18 -14.97 2.07
C GLU A 218 -11.84 -14.20 0.92
N THR A 219 -11.05 -13.84 -0.10
CA THR A 219 -11.55 -13.16 -1.29
C THR A 219 -11.22 -13.96 -2.54
N THR A 220 -12.25 -14.18 -3.35
CA THR A 220 -12.22 -14.91 -4.62
C THR A 220 -13.08 -14.17 -5.65
N HIS A 221 -13.37 -14.74 -6.82
CA HIS A 221 -14.23 -14.14 -7.86
C HIS A 221 -13.70 -12.82 -8.42
N TYR A 222 -12.38 -12.72 -8.57
CA TYR A 222 -11.74 -11.60 -9.25
C TYR A 222 -12.04 -11.60 -10.75
N SER A 223 -12.06 -10.41 -11.36
CA SER A 223 -12.16 -10.24 -12.80
C SER A 223 -10.77 -10.23 -13.43
N ASP A 224 -10.61 -10.82 -14.61
CA ASP A 224 -9.37 -10.76 -15.41
C ASP A 224 -9.18 -9.42 -16.15
N SER A 225 -10.12 -8.50 -16.07
CA SER A 225 -10.08 -7.25 -16.83
C SER A 225 -8.89 -6.34 -16.43
N ASN A 226 -8.38 -6.46 -15.22
CA ASN A 226 -7.19 -5.76 -14.75
C ASN A 226 -6.53 -6.55 -13.62
N PRO A 227 -5.60 -7.46 -13.91
CA PRO A 227 -4.93 -8.26 -12.91
C PRO A 227 -3.83 -7.50 -12.15
N GLU A 228 -3.35 -6.38 -12.68
CA GLU A 228 -2.29 -5.61 -12.04
C GLU A 228 -2.80 -4.87 -10.82
N ARG A 229 -1.99 -4.85 -9.76
CA ARG A 229 -2.22 -4.11 -8.53
C ARG A 229 -1.05 -3.19 -8.26
N ALA A 230 -1.36 -1.99 -7.79
CA ALA A 230 -0.37 -0.98 -7.45
C ALA A 230 0.68 -1.52 -6.47
N SER A 231 1.93 -1.22 -6.74
CA SER A 231 3.08 -1.60 -5.93
C SER A 231 4.22 -0.62 -6.16
N THR A 232 5.08 -0.48 -5.19
CA THR A 232 6.36 0.19 -5.38
C THR A 232 7.28 -0.74 -6.17
N GLY A 233 7.56 -0.38 -7.42
CA GLY A 233 8.29 -1.21 -8.38
C GLY A 233 7.36 -1.96 -9.33
N ARG A 234 7.59 -3.27 -9.52
CA ARG A 234 6.79 -4.12 -10.42
C ARG A 234 5.37 -4.32 -9.88
N PRO A 235 4.36 -4.40 -10.75
CA PRO A 235 3.01 -4.65 -10.31
C PRO A 235 2.88 -6.02 -9.63
N MET A 236 2.07 -6.09 -8.58
CA MET A 236 1.54 -7.34 -8.05
C MET A 236 0.41 -7.80 -8.97
N LEU A 237 0.28 -9.12 -9.19
CA LEU A 237 -0.70 -9.68 -10.11
C LEU A 237 -1.75 -10.51 -9.35
N ILE A 238 -3.03 -10.32 -9.69
CA ILE A 238 -4.18 -11.06 -9.15
C ILE A 238 -5.06 -11.48 -10.32
N SER A 239 -5.12 -12.78 -10.61
CA SER A 239 -5.97 -13.33 -11.68
C SER A 239 -7.37 -13.67 -11.19
N SER A 240 -8.23 -14.12 -12.10
CA SER A 240 -9.56 -14.65 -11.77
C SER A 240 -9.51 -15.95 -10.94
N GLU A 241 -8.39 -16.65 -10.95
CA GLU A 241 -8.16 -17.89 -10.20
C GLU A 241 -7.58 -17.65 -8.80
N ALA A 242 -7.22 -16.39 -8.52
CA ALA A 242 -6.60 -16.03 -7.25
C ALA A 242 -7.53 -16.26 -6.05
N ARG A 243 -6.93 -16.71 -4.96
CA ARG A 243 -7.48 -16.73 -3.62
C ARG A 243 -6.59 -15.88 -2.72
N VAL A 244 -7.18 -14.83 -2.16
CA VAL A 244 -6.50 -13.97 -1.18
C VAL A 244 -7.12 -14.23 0.19
N THR A 245 -6.28 -14.59 1.16
CA THR A 245 -6.69 -14.73 2.57
C THR A 245 -6.03 -13.63 3.36
N GLU A 246 -6.82 -12.85 4.07
CA GLU A 246 -6.38 -11.71 4.87
C GLU A 246 -6.72 -11.94 6.34
N ARG A 247 -5.88 -11.44 7.22
CA ARG A 247 -6.02 -11.54 8.67
C ARG A 247 -5.80 -10.17 9.29
N PHE A 248 -6.80 -9.69 10.01
CA PHE A 248 -6.74 -8.42 10.72
C PHE A 248 -6.79 -8.69 12.22
N THR A 249 -5.77 -8.25 12.94
CA THR A 249 -5.67 -8.43 14.40
C THR A 249 -5.29 -7.12 15.05
N ARG A 250 -6.11 -6.61 15.94
CA ARG A 250 -5.79 -5.39 16.67
C ARG A 250 -4.80 -5.70 17.78
N THR A 251 -3.59 -5.14 17.69
CA THR A 251 -2.46 -5.43 18.58
C THR A 251 -2.26 -4.35 19.66
N SER A 252 -2.83 -3.16 19.43
CA SER A 252 -2.86 -2.06 20.41
C SER A 252 -4.06 -1.13 20.17
N GLU A 253 -4.18 -0.07 20.95
CA GLU A 253 -5.19 0.97 20.71
C GLU A 253 -5.01 1.63 19.34
N THR A 254 -3.77 1.72 18.87
CA THR A 254 -3.39 2.47 17.67
C THR A 254 -2.87 1.60 16.54
N GLU A 255 -2.80 0.27 16.71
CA GLU A 255 -2.26 -0.64 15.70
C GLU A 255 -3.22 -1.77 15.37
N LEU A 256 -3.43 -1.98 14.07
CA LEU A 256 -4.15 -3.10 13.49
C LEU A 256 -3.18 -3.86 12.60
N ASN A 257 -2.68 -5.01 13.07
CA ASN A 257 -1.80 -5.87 12.28
C ASN A 257 -2.59 -6.50 11.13
N TYR A 258 -2.01 -6.45 9.96
CA TYR A 258 -2.57 -7.01 8.74
C TYR A 258 -1.60 -7.98 8.11
N GLN A 259 -2.04 -9.20 7.94
CA GLN A 259 -1.33 -10.26 7.25
C GLN A 259 -2.18 -10.77 6.10
N TYR A 260 -1.54 -11.17 5.02
CA TYR A 260 -2.26 -11.76 3.90
C TYR A 260 -1.45 -12.84 3.20
N SER A 261 -2.14 -13.73 2.52
CA SER A 261 -1.56 -14.70 1.59
C SER A 261 -2.27 -14.63 0.26
N VAL A 262 -1.49 -14.79 -0.80
CA VAL A 262 -1.98 -14.87 -2.18
C VAL A 262 -1.64 -16.25 -2.72
N ASP A 263 -2.67 -16.98 -3.12
CA ASP A 263 -2.56 -18.24 -3.86
C ASP A 263 -3.14 -18.01 -5.27
N ASP A 264 -2.28 -17.89 -6.25
CA ASP A 264 -2.65 -17.62 -7.64
C ASP A 264 -1.71 -18.36 -8.59
N PRO A 265 -2.05 -19.59 -8.99
CA PRO A 265 -1.20 -20.42 -9.85
C PRO A 265 -1.06 -19.89 -11.28
N THR A 266 -1.88 -18.90 -11.67
CA THR A 266 -1.77 -18.24 -12.98
C THR A 266 -0.46 -17.44 -13.09
N TYR A 267 -0.04 -16.77 -12.01
CA TYR A 267 1.11 -15.87 -12.03
C TYR A 267 2.26 -16.27 -11.12
N TYR A 268 2.04 -17.16 -10.14
CA TYR A 268 3.04 -17.52 -9.15
C TYR A 268 3.33 -19.02 -9.13
N THR A 269 4.56 -19.38 -8.80
CA THR A 269 5.01 -20.78 -8.68
C THR A 269 4.57 -21.44 -7.36
N LYS A 270 4.23 -20.62 -6.37
CA LYS A 270 3.73 -21.03 -5.04
C LYS A 270 2.99 -19.88 -4.37
N PRO A 271 2.14 -20.14 -3.38
CA PRO A 271 1.57 -19.11 -2.53
C PRO A 271 2.67 -18.27 -1.85
N TRP A 272 2.36 -17.01 -1.59
CA TRP A 272 3.25 -16.08 -0.91
C TRP A 272 2.49 -15.24 0.13
N ARG A 273 3.22 -14.61 1.05
CA ARG A 273 2.62 -13.86 2.16
C ARG A 273 3.27 -12.50 2.35
N GLY A 274 2.45 -11.54 2.77
CA GLY A 274 2.88 -10.22 3.19
C GLY A 274 2.26 -9.81 4.51
N GLU A 275 2.90 -8.83 5.19
CA GLU A 275 2.38 -8.23 6.40
C GLU A 275 2.81 -6.77 6.55
N PHE A 276 1.94 -5.98 7.20
CA PHE A 276 2.23 -4.63 7.68
C PHE A 276 1.18 -4.25 8.73
N SER A 277 1.34 -3.09 9.35
CA SER A 277 0.34 -2.58 10.29
C SER A 277 -0.36 -1.35 9.75
N PHE A 278 -1.67 -1.28 9.99
CA PHE A 278 -2.44 -0.05 9.91
C PHE A 278 -2.25 0.73 11.20
N ILE A 279 -2.13 2.03 11.09
CA ILE A 279 -2.02 2.95 12.22
C ILE A 279 -3.31 3.74 12.35
N ARG A 280 -3.85 3.80 13.58
CA ARG A 280 -5.08 4.53 13.86
C ARG A 280 -4.88 6.03 13.68
N GLU A 281 -5.86 6.66 13.04
CA GLU A 281 -5.82 8.09 12.75
C GLU A 281 -7.13 8.76 13.22
N ASP A 282 -7.21 9.03 14.53
CA ASP A 282 -8.41 9.61 15.14
C ASP A 282 -8.55 11.12 14.91
N SER A 283 -7.47 11.77 14.46
CA SER A 283 -7.45 13.22 14.19
C SER A 283 -7.92 13.58 12.78
N ASP A 284 -8.18 12.57 11.94
CA ASP A 284 -8.56 12.77 10.54
C ASP A 284 -9.89 12.06 10.21
N GLN A 285 -10.37 12.30 9.02
CA GLN A 285 -11.60 11.72 8.49
C GLN A 285 -11.41 11.35 7.02
N LEU A 286 -12.31 10.53 6.49
CA LEU A 286 -12.33 10.24 5.07
C LEU A 286 -12.90 11.42 4.30
N TYR A 287 -12.16 11.88 3.29
CA TYR A 287 -12.59 12.93 2.37
C TYR A 287 -13.08 12.33 1.07
N GLU A 288 -13.79 13.12 0.29
CA GLU A 288 -14.15 12.74 -1.06
C GLU A 288 -12.90 12.75 -1.96
N TYR A 289 -12.67 11.66 -2.67
CA TYR A 289 -11.64 11.54 -3.69
C TYR A 289 -12.31 11.42 -5.07
N ALA A 290 -12.47 12.55 -5.73
CA ALA A 290 -13.19 12.64 -7.01
C ALA A 290 -12.24 12.36 -8.20
N CYS A 291 -11.65 11.17 -8.25
CA CYS A 291 -10.61 10.77 -9.21
C CYS A 291 -10.99 11.05 -10.69
N HIS A 292 -12.25 10.84 -11.05
CA HIS A 292 -12.72 11.07 -12.43
C HIS A 292 -12.91 12.56 -12.77
N GLU A 293 -13.10 13.40 -11.75
CA GLU A 293 -13.29 14.82 -11.96
C GLU A 293 -11.94 15.49 -12.28
N GLY A 294 -11.84 16.06 -13.46
CA GLY A 294 -10.58 16.69 -13.87
C GLY A 294 -9.44 15.73 -14.24
N ASN A 295 -9.71 14.44 -14.44
CA ASN A 295 -8.70 13.48 -14.94
C ASN A 295 -8.36 13.76 -16.42
N TYR A 296 -7.77 14.92 -16.68
CA TYR A 296 -7.29 15.32 -18.01
C TYR A 296 -5.98 14.62 -18.40
N SER A 297 -5.24 14.08 -17.43
CA SER A 297 -3.97 13.42 -17.63
C SER A 297 -4.07 12.22 -18.57
N MET A 298 -5.10 11.39 -18.43
CA MET A 298 -5.33 10.25 -19.31
C MET A 298 -5.49 10.67 -20.76
N VAL A 299 -6.36 11.64 -21.03
CA VAL A 299 -6.58 12.17 -22.39
C VAL A 299 -5.31 12.84 -22.91
N GLY A 300 -4.60 13.59 -22.06
CA GLY A 300 -3.35 14.29 -22.41
C GLY A 300 -2.23 13.31 -22.78
N ALA A 301 -2.03 12.27 -21.99
CA ALA A 301 -1.01 11.26 -22.21
C ALA A 301 -1.22 10.50 -23.54
N LEU A 302 -2.46 10.02 -23.79
CA LEU A 302 -2.79 9.30 -25.01
C LEU A 302 -2.69 10.21 -26.26
N ARG A 303 -3.09 11.47 -26.19
CA ARG A 303 -2.93 12.45 -27.28
C ARG A 303 -1.46 12.77 -27.54
N GLY A 304 -0.68 12.93 -26.49
CA GLY A 304 0.76 13.19 -26.60
C GLY A 304 1.47 12.06 -27.34
N GLN A 305 1.17 10.82 -27.02
CA GLN A 305 1.71 9.66 -27.72
C GLN A 305 1.34 9.65 -29.21
N ARG A 306 0.06 9.92 -29.57
CA ARG A 306 -0.35 10.03 -30.99
C ARG A 306 0.42 11.12 -31.75
N ALA A 307 0.73 12.24 -31.09
CA ALA A 307 1.52 13.32 -31.70
C ALA A 307 2.96 12.88 -31.96
N ILE A 308 3.58 12.14 -31.03
CA ILE A 308 4.94 11.59 -31.20
C ILE A 308 4.98 10.59 -32.35
N GLU A 309 4.01 9.67 -32.43
CA GLU A 309 3.89 8.69 -33.51
C GLU A 309 3.77 9.37 -34.89
N ALA A 310 2.93 10.39 -34.99
CA ALA A 310 2.77 11.16 -36.23
C ALA A 310 4.05 11.87 -36.67
N GLN A 311 4.84 12.40 -35.73
CA GLN A 311 6.14 13.02 -36.04
C GLN A 311 7.13 11.97 -36.53
N THR A 312 7.23 10.83 -35.84
CA THR A 312 8.14 9.73 -36.25
C THR A 312 7.80 9.19 -37.62
N ASP A 313 6.52 9.12 -38.01
CA ASP A 313 6.10 8.65 -39.34
C ASP A 313 6.35 9.68 -40.42
N GLN A 314 6.43 10.96 -40.11
CA GLN A 314 6.84 12.01 -41.03
C GLN A 314 8.36 11.93 -41.28
N GLU A 315 9.17 11.83 -40.21
CA GLU A 315 10.62 11.73 -40.31
C GLU A 315 11.10 10.50 -41.08
N LYS A 316 10.32 9.41 -41.12
CA LYS A 316 10.63 8.22 -41.94
C LYS A 316 10.30 8.36 -43.42
N LYS A 317 9.51 9.37 -43.78
CA LYS A 317 9.08 9.62 -45.19
C LYS A 317 9.95 10.66 -45.91
N ASP A 318 10.66 11.47 -45.12
CA ASP A 318 11.63 12.45 -45.57
C ASP A 318 13.04 11.81 -45.68
#